data_c8191d9da35fa91c5423dc972c46d15a
#
_entry.id   c8191d9da35fa91c5423dc972c46d15a
#
_cell.length_a   1.000
_cell.length_b   1.000
_cell.length_c   1.000
_cell.angle_alpha   90.00
_cell.angle_beta   90.00
_cell.angle_gamma   90.00
#
_symmetry.space_group_name_H-M   'P 1'
#
loop_
_entity.id
_entity.type
_entity.pdbx_description
1 polymer ?
#
loop_
_entity_poly.entity_id
_entity_poly.type
_entity_poly.pdbx_seq_one_letter_code
_entity_poly.pdbx_strand_id
1 'polypeptide(L)'
;MFRPRILAALSVCALFCGLARPTPCQQSPTGASQNDTPASEQAPADVVGSITGTVLYETGVPLAGARVTLARDGKPLSQDVLSGEQGQFVFRDIVPGPFQITVSGQDFETKTFAGVLQSGQTFFVPQIVMSLAAVVTEVRVKPQEEIAQEQVQAAEKQRVLGFVPNFYVSYDAHPVPLNTRQKFSLAWKSSIDPVTILGAAAVAGVDQGLNRYPGYGQGAEGYGKRFGADYADIFLGTMIGSAAFPSLLKQDPRYFYKGTGSTRSRLLYALANTVICKGDNGRWQPNYSDLLGGIVTGSIANLYATQNDRGVRLVFDTLLLRLTGSAAAGVFQEFLSRRLTPSVDASATSTNQP
;
A
#
# COMPACT_ATOMS: atom_id res chain seq x y z
N MET A 1 2.89 -48.33 -32.40
CA MET A 1 2.99 -49.37 -31.39
C MET A 1 3.63 -48.80 -30.15
N PHE A 2 2.97 -48.92 -29.05
CA PHE A 2 3.24 -48.48 -27.67
C PHE A 2 2.72 -47.10 -27.26
N ARG A 3 1.68 -47.25 -26.50
CA ARG A 3 0.91 -46.28 -25.70
C ARG A 3 1.48 -46.11 -24.29
N PRO A 4 0.90 -45.27 -23.50
CA PRO A 4 1.44 -44.31 -22.51
C PRO A 4 1.26 -44.77 -21.07
N ARG A 5 1.80 -44.01 -20.12
CA ARG A 5 1.27 -43.95 -18.76
C ARG A 5 1.75 -42.68 -18.07
N ILE A 6 0.81 -41.79 -17.89
CA ILE A 6 0.90 -40.72 -16.94
C ILE A 6 -0.44 -40.73 -16.20
N LEU A 7 -0.42 -40.93 -14.94
CA LEU A 7 -1.51 -40.54 -14.01
C LEU A 7 -0.99 -40.55 -12.59
N ALA A 8 -1.43 -39.57 -11.89
CA ALA A 8 -1.51 -39.46 -10.42
C ALA A 8 -0.49 -38.59 -9.72
N ALA A 9 -0.96 -37.41 -9.37
CA ALA A 9 -0.80 -36.83 -8.04
C ALA A 9 -1.71 -35.61 -7.89
N LEU A 10 -2.97 -35.87 -7.64
CA LEU A 10 -3.91 -34.93 -7.02
C LEU A 10 -4.53 -35.69 -5.86
N SER A 11 -4.52 -35.10 -4.70
CA SER A 11 -5.27 -35.39 -3.49
C SER A 11 -4.40 -35.46 -2.24
N VAL A 12 -4.39 -34.42 -1.47
CA VAL A 12 -4.54 -34.45 -0.01
C VAL A 12 -5.02 -33.07 0.41
N CYS A 13 -6.32 -32.94 0.56
CA CYS A 13 -6.94 -31.92 1.40
C CYS A 13 -8.28 -32.52 1.81
N ALA A 14 -8.37 -33.00 3.01
CA ALA A 14 -9.56 -33.14 3.86
C ALA A 14 -9.21 -34.08 5.00
N LEU A 15 -9.39 -33.67 6.18
CA LEU A 15 -10.01 -34.27 7.33
C LEU A 15 -9.45 -33.66 8.61
N PHE A 16 -10.23 -32.84 9.22
CA PHE A 16 -10.39 -32.91 10.68
C PHE A 16 -11.73 -32.23 11.04
N CYS A 17 -12.78 -33.08 11.03
CA CYS A 17 -14.03 -32.79 11.68
C CYS A 17 -14.14 -33.87 12.78
N GLY A 18 -14.02 -33.49 14.04
CA GLY A 18 -14.07 -34.37 15.20
C GLY A 18 -15.00 -33.81 16.25
N LEU A 19 -16.27 -34.21 16.20
CA LEU A 19 -17.09 -34.80 17.22
C LEU A 19 -17.09 -34.16 18.63
N ALA A 20 -18.09 -33.34 18.89
CA ALA A 20 -18.63 -33.08 20.23
C ALA A 20 -19.78 -34.02 20.48
N ARG A 21 -19.73 -34.80 21.55
CA ARG A 21 -20.84 -35.62 22.07
C ARG A 21 -21.47 -34.94 23.28
N PRO A 22 -22.78 -35.00 23.45
CA PRO A 22 -23.48 -34.50 24.63
C PRO A 22 -23.55 -35.60 25.72
N THR A 23 -23.50 -35.20 26.99
CA THR A 23 -23.79 -36.06 28.13
C THR A 23 -25.04 -35.58 28.88
N PRO A 24 -25.82 -36.48 29.45
CA PRO A 24 -27.19 -36.22 29.83
C PRO A 24 -27.36 -35.78 31.29
N CYS A 25 -28.55 -35.23 31.54
CA CYS A 25 -29.15 -34.95 32.83
C CYS A 25 -29.19 -36.16 33.74
N GLN A 26 -28.98 -35.95 35.03
CA GLN A 26 -29.51 -36.84 36.08
C GLN A 26 -30.14 -36.05 37.21
N GLN A 27 -31.26 -36.57 37.63
CA GLN A 27 -32.31 -36.07 38.48
C GLN A 27 -31.94 -36.01 39.96
N SER A 28 -32.71 -35.17 40.62
CA SER A 28 -32.88 -35.02 42.09
C SER A 28 -33.19 -36.32 42.85
N PRO A 29 -33.02 -36.31 44.17
CA PRO A 29 -34.25 -36.28 44.96
C PRO A 29 -34.27 -35.33 46.17
N THR A 30 -35.39 -34.75 46.33
CA THR A 30 -36.26 -34.47 47.47
C THR A 30 -35.73 -34.76 48.89
N GLY A 31 -35.79 -33.75 49.75
CA GLY A 31 -35.74 -33.86 51.22
C GLY A 31 -36.29 -32.61 51.85
N ALA A 32 -37.45 -32.68 52.40
CA ALA A 32 -38.14 -31.61 53.11
C ALA A 32 -37.56 -31.44 54.52
N SER A 33 -37.50 -30.22 55.04
CA SER A 33 -38.16 -29.84 56.28
C SER A 33 -37.70 -28.50 56.88
N GLN A 34 -38.72 -27.72 57.20
CA GLN A 34 -38.93 -26.85 58.36
C GLN A 34 -38.13 -25.51 58.47
N ASN A 35 -38.94 -24.48 58.35
CA ASN A 35 -39.12 -23.30 59.21
C ASN A 35 -37.99 -22.94 60.16
N ASP A 36 -37.41 -21.78 59.85
CA ASP A 36 -37.29 -20.70 60.87
C ASP A 36 -37.15 -19.37 60.13
N THR A 37 -38.11 -18.50 60.36
CA THR A 37 -38.11 -17.11 59.91
C THR A 37 -37.27 -16.29 60.92
N PRO A 38 -36.20 -15.66 60.47
CA PRO A 38 -35.73 -14.43 61.11
C PRO A 38 -36.26 -13.25 60.30
N ALA A 39 -36.72 -12.26 61.04
CA ALA A 39 -37.24 -11.01 60.62
C ALA A 39 -36.44 -10.43 59.42
N SER A 40 -37.17 -10.08 58.37
CA SER A 40 -36.68 -9.23 57.28
C SER A 40 -36.31 -7.87 57.88
N GLU A 41 -35.05 -7.67 58.15
CA GLU A 41 -34.44 -6.35 58.26
C GLU A 41 -34.55 -5.74 56.86
N GLN A 42 -35.59 -4.94 56.64
CA GLN A 42 -35.74 -4.12 55.47
C GLN A 42 -34.49 -3.21 55.38
N ALA A 43 -33.57 -3.56 54.49
CA ALA A 43 -32.54 -2.66 54.05
C ALA A 43 -33.21 -1.30 53.69
N PRO A 44 -32.69 -0.16 54.17
CA PRO A 44 -33.26 1.14 53.85
C PRO A 44 -33.37 1.27 52.32
N ALA A 45 -34.57 1.55 51.82
CA ALA A 45 -34.81 1.79 50.40
C ALA A 45 -33.81 2.83 49.94
N ASP A 46 -32.95 2.43 49.00
CA ASP A 46 -31.95 3.34 48.40
C ASP A 46 -32.70 4.53 47.78
N VAL A 47 -32.67 5.68 48.49
CA VAL A 47 -33.26 6.93 47.98
C VAL A 47 -32.38 7.42 46.88
N VAL A 48 -32.94 7.49 45.68
CA VAL A 48 -32.23 7.98 44.48
C VAL A 48 -31.72 9.41 44.70
N GLY A 49 -30.57 9.71 44.16
CA GLY A 49 -29.94 11.02 44.21
C GLY A 49 -29.86 11.71 42.84
N SER A 50 -29.21 12.84 42.79
CA SER A 50 -28.94 13.57 41.56
C SER A 50 -27.48 13.98 41.45
N ILE A 51 -26.96 14.13 40.23
CA ILE A 51 -25.60 14.60 39.95
C ILE A 51 -25.72 15.81 39.05
N THR A 52 -25.11 16.93 39.43
CA THR A 52 -25.12 18.16 38.64
C THR A 52 -23.71 18.72 38.53
N GLY A 53 -23.41 19.39 37.42
CA GLY A 53 -22.12 20.01 37.19
C GLY A 53 -22.14 21.00 36.05
N THR A 54 -21.00 21.64 35.81
CA THR A 54 -20.84 22.63 34.75
C THR A 54 -19.58 22.30 33.91
N VAL A 55 -19.70 22.40 32.61
CA VAL A 55 -18.61 22.24 31.64
C VAL A 55 -18.22 23.61 31.11
N LEU A 56 -16.93 23.93 31.16
CA LEU A 56 -16.38 25.20 30.73
C LEU A 56 -15.27 25.00 29.70
N TYR A 57 -15.03 26.02 28.91
CA TYR A 57 -13.78 26.19 28.18
C TYR A 57 -12.62 26.55 29.09
N GLU A 58 -11.37 26.44 28.66
CA GLU A 58 -10.18 26.92 29.37
C GLU A 58 -10.24 28.42 29.66
N THR A 59 -10.96 29.19 28.85
CA THR A 59 -11.19 30.61 29.01
C THR A 59 -12.24 30.94 30.09
N GLY A 60 -12.85 29.91 30.72
CA GLY A 60 -13.92 30.06 31.72
C GLY A 60 -15.31 30.29 31.10
N VAL A 61 -15.45 30.27 29.79
CA VAL A 61 -16.74 30.41 29.10
C VAL A 61 -17.51 29.09 29.16
N PRO A 62 -18.84 29.10 29.44
CA PRO A 62 -19.65 27.88 29.41
C PRO A 62 -19.59 27.15 28.05
N LEU A 63 -19.42 25.82 28.09
CA LEU A 63 -19.43 24.99 26.92
C LEU A 63 -20.80 24.31 26.77
N ALA A 64 -21.58 24.73 25.77
CA ALA A 64 -22.85 24.13 25.43
C ALA A 64 -22.65 22.96 24.45
N GLY A 65 -23.50 21.92 24.54
CA GLY A 65 -23.49 20.80 23.62
C GLY A 65 -22.41 19.74 23.84
N ALA A 66 -21.64 19.84 24.95
CA ALA A 66 -20.74 18.78 25.35
C ALA A 66 -21.53 17.54 25.78
N ARG A 67 -21.14 16.36 25.29
CA ARG A 67 -21.76 15.09 25.67
C ARG A 67 -21.19 14.64 27.01
N VAL A 68 -22.06 14.47 27.99
CA VAL A 68 -21.74 13.99 29.33
C VAL A 68 -22.34 12.61 29.50
N THR A 69 -21.49 11.60 29.64
CA THR A 69 -21.88 10.20 29.81
C THR A 69 -21.64 9.77 31.24
N LEU A 70 -22.65 9.17 31.88
CA LEU A 70 -22.56 8.59 33.21
C LEU A 70 -22.28 7.10 33.12
N ALA A 71 -21.26 6.63 33.83
CA ALA A 71 -20.90 5.20 33.88
C ALA A 71 -20.83 4.73 35.35
N ARG A 72 -21.10 3.45 35.56
CA ARG A 72 -20.92 2.74 36.85
C ARG A 72 -20.16 1.45 36.58
N ASP A 73 -19.17 1.14 37.43
CA ASP A 73 -18.32 -0.06 37.31
C ASP A 73 -17.74 -0.26 35.90
N GLY A 74 -17.37 0.86 35.25
CA GLY A 74 -16.82 0.86 33.89
C GLY A 74 -17.84 0.59 32.77
N LYS A 75 -19.14 0.43 33.09
CA LYS A 75 -20.21 0.28 32.10
C LYS A 75 -21.01 1.57 32.01
N PRO A 76 -21.25 2.12 30.80
CA PRO A 76 -22.11 3.28 30.63
C PRO A 76 -23.52 2.94 31.13
N LEU A 77 -24.06 3.75 32.02
CA LEU A 77 -25.49 3.80 32.25
C LEU A 77 -26.12 4.46 31.03
N SER A 78 -27.27 3.99 30.56
CA SER A 78 -27.94 4.44 29.33
C SER A 78 -28.36 5.92 29.32
N GLN A 79 -27.71 6.80 30.08
CA GLN A 79 -28.03 8.20 30.20
C GLN A 79 -26.85 9.05 29.71
N ASP A 80 -27.00 9.57 28.51
CA ASP A 80 -26.17 10.61 27.95
C ASP A 80 -26.95 11.93 28.03
N VAL A 81 -26.33 12.96 28.54
CA VAL A 81 -26.91 14.33 28.63
C VAL A 81 -25.99 15.28 27.89
N LEU A 82 -26.57 16.25 27.16
CA LEU A 82 -25.80 17.35 26.59
C LEU A 82 -25.79 18.52 27.57
N SER A 83 -24.64 19.19 27.68
CA SER A 83 -24.54 20.43 28.46
C SER A 83 -25.39 21.52 27.82
N GLY A 84 -26.14 22.27 28.67
CA GLY A 84 -27.03 23.37 28.25
C GLY A 84 -26.25 24.63 27.84
N GLU A 85 -26.98 25.71 27.51
CA GLU A 85 -26.40 26.98 27.05
C GLU A 85 -25.41 27.59 28.05
N GLN A 86 -25.62 27.36 29.36
CA GLN A 86 -24.71 27.81 30.43
C GLN A 86 -23.73 26.71 30.88
N GLY A 87 -23.51 25.68 30.03
CA GLY A 87 -22.60 24.57 30.31
C GLY A 87 -23.08 23.57 31.35
N GLN A 88 -24.29 23.76 31.93
CA GLN A 88 -24.78 22.90 33.01
C GLN A 88 -25.30 21.56 32.49
N PHE A 89 -25.12 20.50 33.29
CA PHE A 89 -25.72 19.19 33.09
C PHE A 89 -26.30 18.64 34.39
N VAL A 90 -27.34 17.79 34.29
CA VAL A 90 -28.02 17.20 35.45
C VAL A 90 -28.42 15.76 35.10
N PHE A 91 -27.99 14.83 35.93
CA PHE A 91 -28.51 13.46 35.97
C PHE A 91 -29.46 13.34 37.18
N ARG A 92 -30.66 12.82 36.98
CA ARG A 92 -31.68 12.61 38.00
C ARG A 92 -31.94 11.12 38.22
N ASP A 93 -32.50 10.77 39.36
CA ASP A 93 -32.91 9.44 39.72
C ASP A 93 -31.77 8.41 39.66
N ILE A 94 -30.59 8.82 40.14
CA ILE A 94 -29.40 7.97 40.15
C ILE A 94 -29.33 7.19 41.46
N VAL A 95 -29.18 5.87 41.36
CA VAL A 95 -29.01 5.00 42.53
C VAL A 95 -27.68 5.34 43.22
N PRO A 96 -27.63 5.37 44.58
CA PRO A 96 -26.40 5.62 45.31
C PRO A 96 -25.25 4.66 44.96
N GLY A 97 -24.01 5.14 45.07
CA GLY A 97 -22.81 4.34 44.81
C GLY A 97 -21.74 5.06 44.00
N PRO A 98 -20.63 4.38 43.67
CA PRO A 98 -19.57 4.95 42.86
C PRO A 98 -20.05 5.22 41.44
N PHE A 99 -19.61 6.34 40.86
CA PHE A 99 -19.93 6.74 39.51
C PHE A 99 -18.72 7.36 38.82
N GLN A 100 -18.74 7.36 37.52
CA GLN A 100 -17.78 8.02 36.67
C GLN A 100 -18.50 8.82 35.59
N ILE A 101 -18.10 10.06 35.43
CA ILE A 101 -18.61 10.96 34.38
C ILE A 101 -17.51 11.13 33.35
N THR A 102 -17.84 10.95 32.09
CA THR A 102 -16.96 11.22 30.94
C THR A 102 -17.58 12.36 30.15
N VAL A 103 -16.84 13.44 29.97
CA VAL A 103 -17.24 14.58 29.13
C VAL A 103 -16.44 14.56 27.84
N SER A 104 -17.14 14.56 26.72
CA SER A 104 -16.54 14.59 25.37
C SER A 104 -17.22 15.68 24.53
N GLY A 105 -16.45 16.28 23.64
CA GLY A 105 -16.91 17.27 22.66
C GLY A 105 -16.10 17.15 21.39
N GLN A 106 -16.66 17.61 20.27
CA GLN A 106 -15.92 17.69 19.03
C GLN A 106 -14.75 18.64 19.21
N ASP A 107 -13.55 18.23 18.81
CA ASP A 107 -12.29 18.99 18.93
C ASP A 107 -11.79 19.23 20.37
N PHE A 108 -12.36 18.55 21.38
CA PHE A 108 -11.94 18.66 22.78
C PHE A 108 -11.33 17.37 23.33
N GLU A 109 -10.37 17.52 24.22
CA GLU A 109 -9.82 16.41 24.97
C GLU A 109 -10.88 15.83 25.92
N THR A 110 -11.11 14.53 25.89
CA THR A 110 -12.05 13.86 26.78
C THR A 110 -11.60 13.95 28.23
N LYS A 111 -12.47 14.47 29.11
CA LYS A 111 -12.21 14.56 30.56
C LYS A 111 -13.08 13.58 31.32
N THR A 112 -12.51 13.02 32.38
CA THR A 112 -13.18 12.02 33.22
C THR A 112 -13.13 12.48 34.69
N PHE A 113 -14.27 12.35 35.38
CA PHE A 113 -14.40 12.61 36.79
C PHE A 113 -15.05 11.42 37.50
N ALA A 114 -14.52 11.00 38.64
CA ALA A 114 -15.08 9.90 39.45
C ALA A 114 -15.52 10.44 40.82
N GLY A 115 -16.62 9.88 41.33
CA GLY A 115 -17.16 10.24 42.61
C GLY A 115 -18.02 9.14 43.24
N VAL A 116 -18.54 9.37 44.44
CA VAL A 116 -19.46 8.46 45.13
C VAL A 116 -20.71 9.26 45.51
N LEU A 117 -21.87 8.81 45.03
CA LEU A 117 -23.17 9.38 45.33
C LEU A 117 -23.76 8.70 46.59
N GLN A 118 -24.12 9.48 47.62
CA GLN A 118 -24.80 8.97 48.79
C GLN A 118 -26.32 8.93 48.58
N SER A 119 -27.02 8.14 49.41
CA SER A 119 -28.48 8.02 49.37
C SER A 119 -29.17 9.37 49.55
N GLY A 120 -30.05 9.77 48.60
CA GLY A 120 -30.79 11.03 48.61
C GLY A 120 -29.96 12.29 48.38
N GLN A 121 -28.68 12.17 48.04
CA GLN A 121 -27.76 13.30 47.86
C GLN A 121 -27.91 13.96 46.49
N THR A 122 -27.77 15.28 46.42
CA THR A 122 -27.39 16.00 45.22
C THR A 122 -25.89 16.21 45.19
N PHE A 123 -25.19 15.52 44.32
CA PHE A 123 -23.74 15.63 44.17
C PHE A 123 -23.37 16.74 43.18
N PHE A 124 -22.58 17.70 43.61
CA PHE A 124 -22.07 18.78 42.77
C PHE A 124 -20.68 18.38 42.23
N VAL A 125 -20.61 18.13 40.95
CA VAL A 125 -19.33 17.87 40.28
C VAL A 125 -18.53 19.16 40.18
N PRO A 126 -17.24 19.19 40.54
CA PRO A 126 -16.39 20.34 40.28
C PRO A 126 -16.45 20.76 38.81
N GLN A 127 -16.21 22.05 38.54
CA GLN A 127 -16.21 22.58 37.19
C GLN A 127 -15.24 21.75 36.28
N ILE A 128 -15.76 21.21 35.18
CA ILE A 128 -14.97 20.43 34.24
C ILE A 128 -14.50 21.37 33.13
N VAL A 129 -13.20 21.64 33.10
CA VAL A 129 -12.59 22.51 32.10
C VAL A 129 -12.13 21.64 30.91
N MET A 130 -12.67 21.92 29.73
CA MET A 130 -12.35 21.23 28.49
C MET A 130 -11.24 22.00 27.78
N SER A 131 -10.14 21.26 27.47
CA SER A 131 -9.05 21.73 26.64
C SER A 131 -9.31 21.33 25.19
N LEU A 132 -8.90 22.16 24.23
CA LEU A 132 -8.88 21.74 22.83
C LEU A 132 -7.97 20.51 22.67
N ALA A 133 -8.45 19.51 21.96
CA ALA A 133 -7.61 18.38 21.59
C ALA A 133 -6.45 18.91 20.75
N ALA A 134 -5.22 18.81 21.27
CA ALA A 134 -4.06 19.12 20.47
C ALA A 134 -4.03 18.14 19.31
N VAL A 135 -4.32 18.62 18.10
CA VAL A 135 -4.03 17.88 16.87
C VAL A 135 -2.51 17.84 16.77
N VAL A 136 -1.91 16.83 17.38
CA VAL A 136 -0.50 16.52 17.16
C VAL A 136 -0.40 16.00 15.73
N THR A 137 -0.30 16.91 14.78
CA THR A 137 0.15 16.58 13.44
C THR A 137 1.64 16.25 13.59
N GLU A 138 1.95 15.00 13.83
CA GLU A 138 3.31 14.50 13.77
C GLU A 138 3.79 14.66 12.33
N VAL A 139 4.43 15.78 12.04
CA VAL A 139 5.14 15.96 10.77
C VAL A 139 6.38 15.08 10.84
N ARG A 140 6.20 13.82 10.49
CA ARG A 140 7.29 12.86 10.37
C ARG A 140 8.07 13.19 9.11
N VAL A 141 9.12 13.98 9.24
CA VAL A 141 10.05 14.24 8.14
C VAL A 141 10.81 12.94 7.87
N LYS A 142 10.32 12.16 6.90
CA LYS A 142 11.04 10.98 6.43
C LYS A 142 12.27 11.42 5.63
N PRO A 143 13.44 10.78 5.85
CA PRO A 143 14.60 10.98 4.99
C PRO A 143 14.24 10.69 3.52
N GLN A 144 14.83 11.42 2.58
CA GLN A 144 14.58 11.20 1.14
C GLN A 144 14.87 9.76 0.70
N GLU A 145 15.85 9.10 1.32
CA GLU A 145 16.16 7.70 1.03
C GLU A 145 15.04 6.73 1.42
N GLU A 146 14.35 6.99 2.55
CA GLU A 146 13.21 6.18 2.98
C GLU A 146 12.03 6.34 2.03
N ILE A 147 11.73 7.58 1.62
CA ILE A 147 10.68 7.86 0.61
C ILE A 147 11.04 7.20 -0.72
N ALA A 148 12.29 7.32 -1.17
CA ALA A 148 12.75 6.64 -2.38
C ALA A 148 12.61 5.12 -2.28
N GLN A 149 12.89 4.54 -1.12
CA GLN A 149 12.74 3.10 -0.90
C GLN A 149 11.27 2.66 -0.93
N GLU A 150 10.38 3.44 -0.34
CA GLU A 150 8.93 3.19 -0.41
C GLU A 150 8.42 3.26 -1.86
N GLN A 151 8.86 4.27 -2.63
CA GLN A 151 8.52 4.41 -4.04
C GLN A 151 9.04 3.24 -4.89
N VAL A 152 10.26 2.76 -4.61
CA VAL A 152 10.81 1.56 -5.27
C VAL A 152 9.99 0.33 -4.93
N GLN A 153 9.64 0.10 -3.66
CA GLN A 153 8.81 -1.03 -3.25
C GLN A 153 7.41 -0.97 -3.87
N ALA A 154 6.85 0.23 -4.00
CA ALA A 154 5.58 0.41 -4.71
C ALA A 154 5.74 0.10 -6.21
N ALA A 155 6.81 0.58 -6.85
CA ALA A 155 7.12 0.30 -8.26
C ALA A 155 7.31 -1.21 -8.52
N GLU A 156 8.01 -1.92 -7.64
CA GLU A 156 8.23 -3.38 -7.74
C GLU A 156 6.95 -4.21 -7.66
N LYS A 157 5.90 -3.67 -7.04
CA LYS A 157 4.57 -4.30 -6.97
C LYS A 157 3.70 -3.99 -8.19
N GLN A 158 4.09 -3.02 -9.01
CA GLN A 158 3.31 -2.63 -10.19
C GLN A 158 3.43 -3.69 -11.28
N ARG A 159 2.27 -4.28 -11.61
CA ARG A 159 2.16 -5.26 -12.69
C ARG A 159 0.96 -4.96 -13.56
N VAL A 160 1.20 -4.76 -14.84
CA VAL A 160 0.14 -4.62 -15.84
C VAL A 160 -0.59 -5.95 -15.96
N LEU A 161 -1.92 -5.92 -15.92
CA LEU A 161 -2.77 -7.12 -15.92
C LEU A 161 -2.46 -8.10 -14.77
N GLY A 162 -1.76 -7.64 -13.72
CA GLY A 162 -1.38 -8.46 -12.57
C GLY A 162 -0.13 -9.33 -12.75
N PHE A 163 0.46 -9.43 -13.96
CA PHE A 163 1.63 -10.28 -14.19
C PHE A 163 2.79 -9.62 -14.93
N VAL A 164 2.57 -8.66 -15.85
CA VAL A 164 3.66 -8.01 -16.60
C VAL A 164 4.33 -6.95 -15.72
N PRO A 165 5.66 -7.00 -15.49
CA PRO A 165 6.37 -6.03 -14.67
C PRO A 165 6.29 -4.62 -15.26
N ASN A 166 5.99 -3.62 -14.40
CA ASN A 166 5.90 -2.21 -14.78
C ASN A 166 6.74 -1.35 -13.82
N PHE A 167 7.98 -1.78 -13.55
CA PHE A 167 8.83 -1.24 -12.49
C PHE A 167 9.40 0.14 -12.80
N TYR A 168 9.47 0.51 -14.06
CA TYR A 168 10.08 1.75 -14.52
C TYR A 168 9.06 2.88 -14.77
N VAL A 169 7.89 2.84 -14.13
CA VAL A 169 6.90 3.92 -14.21
C VAL A 169 6.68 4.53 -12.84
N SER A 170 6.78 5.85 -12.76
CA SER A 170 6.41 6.60 -11.57
C SER A 170 5.08 7.32 -11.81
N TYR A 171 4.11 7.06 -10.95
CA TYR A 171 2.82 7.75 -10.91
C TYR A 171 2.78 8.82 -9.81
N ASP A 172 3.86 8.96 -9.04
CA ASP A 172 3.95 9.93 -7.97
C ASP A 172 4.01 11.37 -8.50
N ALA A 173 3.29 12.27 -7.84
CA ALA A 173 3.34 13.70 -8.13
C ALA A 173 4.71 14.29 -7.74
N HIS A 174 5.35 13.76 -6.71
CA HIS A 174 6.63 14.22 -6.18
C HIS A 174 7.63 13.07 -6.13
N PRO A 175 8.13 12.60 -7.29
CA PRO A 175 9.05 11.49 -7.33
C PRO A 175 10.41 11.90 -6.75
N VAL A 176 10.92 11.09 -5.82
CA VAL A 176 12.27 11.25 -5.27
C VAL A 176 13.26 10.51 -6.16
N PRO A 177 14.45 11.10 -6.46
CA PRO A 177 15.46 10.46 -7.29
C PRO A 177 15.97 9.16 -6.66
N LEU A 178 16.22 8.16 -7.50
CA LEU A 178 16.74 6.86 -7.08
C LEU A 178 18.25 6.93 -6.86
N ASN A 179 18.73 6.32 -5.78
CA ASN A 179 20.15 6.11 -5.59
C ASN A 179 20.67 4.95 -6.47
N THR A 180 22.00 4.84 -6.61
CA THR A 180 22.65 3.81 -7.44
C THR A 180 22.18 2.41 -7.10
N ARG A 181 22.10 2.06 -5.80
CA ARG A 181 21.68 0.71 -5.36
C ARG A 181 20.25 0.41 -5.80
N GLN A 182 19.36 1.37 -5.73
CA GLN A 182 17.96 1.23 -6.15
C GLN A 182 17.84 1.05 -7.66
N LYS A 183 18.61 1.83 -8.46
CA LYS A 183 18.68 1.68 -9.93
C LYS A 183 19.11 0.26 -10.31
N PHE A 184 20.16 -0.26 -9.68
CA PHE A 184 20.64 -1.63 -9.92
C PHE A 184 19.64 -2.69 -9.42
N SER A 185 18.97 -2.47 -8.30
CA SER A 185 17.93 -3.40 -7.79
C SER A 185 16.77 -3.54 -8.76
N LEU A 186 16.25 -2.41 -9.27
CA LEU A 186 15.19 -2.42 -10.28
C LEU A 186 15.62 -3.11 -11.57
N ALA A 187 16.83 -2.81 -12.06
CA ALA A 187 17.36 -3.42 -13.28
C ALA A 187 17.52 -4.92 -13.13
N TRP A 188 18.06 -5.39 -12.01
CA TRP A 188 18.19 -6.80 -11.71
C TRP A 188 16.82 -7.50 -11.67
N LYS A 189 15.90 -7.00 -10.87
CA LYS A 189 14.55 -7.58 -10.74
C LYS A 189 13.80 -7.62 -12.06
N SER A 190 13.91 -6.56 -12.87
CA SER A 190 13.30 -6.50 -14.19
C SER A 190 13.92 -7.52 -15.14
N SER A 191 15.24 -7.71 -15.09
CA SER A 191 15.96 -8.62 -15.99
C SER A 191 15.67 -10.09 -15.71
N ILE A 192 15.53 -10.47 -14.42
CA ILE A 192 15.26 -11.86 -14.01
C ILE A 192 13.77 -12.19 -13.88
N ASP A 193 12.88 -11.23 -14.17
CA ASP A 193 11.44 -11.47 -14.10
C ASP A 193 11.03 -12.55 -15.10
N PRO A 194 10.22 -13.55 -14.69
CA PRO A 194 9.79 -14.64 -15.57
C PRO A 194 9.14 -14.16 -16.86
N VAL A 195 8.40 -13.03 -16.83
CA VAL A 195 7.76 -12.46 -18.02
C VAL A 195 8.80 -11.90 -18.99
N THR A 196 9.88 -11.29 -18.47
CA THR A 196 11.00 -10.83 -19.30
C THR A 196 11.70 -12.00 -20.00
N ILE A 197 11.94 -13.08 -19.28
CA ILE A 197 12.53 -14.31 -19.83
C ILE A 197 11.61 -14.93 -20.89
N LEU A 198 10.31 -15.03 -20.61
CA LEU A 198 9.32 -15.52 -21.59
C LEU A 198 9.21 -14.60 -22.80
N GLY A 199 9.35 -13.29 -22.60
CA GLY A 199 9.41 -12.30 -23.68
C GLY A 199 10.60 -12.54 -24.61
N ALA A 200 11.79 -12.75 -24.06
CA ALA A 200 12.98 -13.12 -24.82
C ALA A 200 12.78 -14.43 -25.59
N ALA A 201 12.18 -15.43 -24.95
CA ALA A 201 11.86 -16.70 -25.60
C ALA A 201 10.87 -16.53 -26.77
N ALA A 202 9.87 -15.65 -26.62
CA ALA A 202 8.93 -15.34 -27.69
C ALA A 202 9.61 -14.61 -28.87
N VAL A 203 10.49 -13.64 -28.59
CA VAL A 203 11.28 -12.95 -29.63
C VAL A 203 12.15 -13.94 -30.39
N ALA A 204 12.90 -14.77 -29.68
CA ALA A 204 13.70 -15.84 -30.28
C ALA A 204 12.87 -16.78 -31.17
N GLY A 205 11.62 -17.08 -30.75
CA GLY A 205 10.67 -17.87 -31.56
C GLY A 205 10.27 -17.19 -32.88
N VAL A 206 9.99 -15.88 -32.80
CA VAL A 206 9.69 -15.06 -33.99
C VAL A 206 10.92 -15.00 -34.92
N ASP A 207 12.10 -14.74 -34.37
CA ASP A 207 13.34 -14.65 -35.13
C ASP A 207 13.70 -15.99 -35.76
N GLN A 208 13.41 -17.11 -35.08
CA GLN A 208 13.53 -18.46 -35.65
C GLN A 208 12.55 -18.67 -36.80
N GLY A 209 11.27 -18.30 -36.62
CA GLY A 209 10.23 -18.47 -37.65
C GLY A 209 10.48 -17.63 -38.91
N LEU A 210 11.02 -16.41 -38.72
CA LEU A 210 11.38 -15.49 -39.80
C LEU A 210 12.78 -15.75 -40.36
N ASN A 211 13.51 -16.75 -39.86
CA ASN A 211 14.89 -17.03 -40.16
C ASN A 211 15.80 -15.81 -40.11
N ARG A 212 15.56 -14.92 -39.11
CA ARG A 212 16.48 -13.84 -38.82
C ARG A 212 17.78 -14.41 -38.28
N TYR A 213 18.89 -13.77 -38.60
CA TYR A 213 20.23 -14.21 -38.19
C TYR A 213 20.48 -15.70 -38.58
N PRO A 214 20.52 -16.01 -39.90
CA PRO A 214 20.62 -17.40 -40.37
C PRO A 214 21.85 -18.13 -39.83
N GLY A 215 22.90 -17.41 -39.47
CA GLY A 215 24.14 -17.95 -38.91
C GLY A 215 23.97 -18.71 -37.59
N TYR A 216 22.86 -18.50 -36.84
CA TYR A 216 22.54 -19.32 -35.66
C TYR A 216 22.02 -20.72 -36.01
N GLY A 217 21.61 -20.96 -37.30
CA GLY A 217 21.03 -22.23 -37.74
C GLY A 217 19.52 -22.32 -37.40
N GLN A 218 18.97 -23.51 -37.68
CA GLN A 218 17.57 -23.84 -37.43
C GLN A 218 17.44 -24.96 -36.38
N GLY A 219 16.21 -25.27 -35.97
CA GLY A 219 15.91 -26.30 -34.99
C GLY A 219 16.16 -25.86 -33.55
N ALA A 220 16.22 -26.81 -32.63
CA ALA A 220 16.34 -26.53 -31.20
C ALA A 220 17.65 -25.81 -30.83
N GLU A 221 18.75 -26.15 -31.50
CA GLU A 221 20.05 -25.52 -31.30
C GLU A 221 20.04 -24.06 -31.76
N GLY A 222 19.51 -23.79 -32.98
CA GLY A 222 19.37 -22.44 -33.51
C GLY A 222 18.46 -21.56 -32.64
N TYR A 223 17.36 -22.12 -32.12
CA TYR A 223 16.47 -21.46 -31.19
C TYR A 223 17.20 -21.11 -29.89
N GLY A 224 17.91 -22.06 -29.30
CA GLY A 224 18.64 -21.81 -28.03
C GLY A 224 19.71 -20.72 -28.15
N LYS A 225 20.42 -20.68 -29.31
CA LYS A 225 21.39 -19.62 -29.61
C LYS A 225 20.73 -18.24 -29.71
N ARG A 226 19.60 -18.13 -30.42
CA ARG A 226 18.82 -16.86 -30.51
C ARG A 226 18.29 -16.44 -29.14
N PHE A 227 17.66 -17.38 -28.43
CA PHE A 227 17.18 -17.09 -27.07
C PHE A 227 18.30 -16.58 -26.16
N GLY A 228 19.47 -17.22 -26.20
CA GLY A 228 20.63 -16.77 -25.39
C GLY A 228 21.10 -15.37 -25.78
N ALA A 229 21.15 -15.07 -27.09
CA ALA A 229 21.54 -13.76 -27.58
C ALA A 229 20.51 -12.68 -27.23
N ASP A 230 19.22 -12.92 -27.49
CA ASP A 230 18.13 -11.98 -27.19
C ASP A 230 18.02 -11.68 -25.69
N TYR A 231 18.14 -12.73 -24.86
CA TYR A 231 18.13 -12.54 -23.41
C TYR A 231 19.38 -11.79 -22.91
N ALA A 232 20.56 -12.07 -23.49
CA ALA A 232 21.78 -11.31 -23.17
C ALA A 232 21.64 -9.82 -23.54
N ASP A 233 21.05 -9.51 -24.69
CA ASP A 233 20.78 -8.14 -25.13
C ASP A 233 19.82 -7.41 -24.20
N ILE A 234 18.73 -8.06 -23.76
CA ILE A 234 17.78 -7.51 -22.80
C ILE A 234 18.45 -7.29 -21.45
N PHE A 235 19.17 -8.29 -20.94
CA PHE A 235 19.86 -8.22 -19.66
C PHE A 235 20.91 -7.11 -19.64
N LEU A 236 21.85 -7.13 -20.61
CA LEU A 236 22.91 -6.13 -20.72
C LEU A 236 22.34 -4.74 -20.97
N GLY A 237 21.36 -4.62 -21.86
CA GLY A 237 20.70 -3.36 -22.15
C GLY A 237 20.03 -2.76 -20.94
N THR A 238 19.39 -3.57 -20.09
CA THR A 238 18.76 -3.13 -18.84
C THR A 238 19.81 -2.76 -17.80
N MET A 239 20.81 -3.61 -17.56
CA MET A 239 21.85 -3.34 -16.56
C MET A 239 22.72 -2.12 -16.92
N ILE A 240 23.05 -1.96 -18.19
CA ILE A 240 23.89 -0.84 -18.66
C ILE A 240 23.06 0.43 -18.83
N GLY A 241 21.97 0.37 -19.58
CA GLY A 241 21.18 1.54 -19.97
C GLY A 241 20.19 2.04 -18.91
N SER A 242 19.76 1.16 -17.99
CA SER A 242 18.79 1.54 -16.93
C SER A 242 19.39 1.55 -15.52
N ALA A 243 20.64 1.07 -15.31
CA ALA A 243 21.30 1.14 -14.02
C ALA A 243 22.68 1.79 -14.08
N ALA A 244 23.64 1.25 -14.85
CA ALA A 244 25.01 1.71 -14.84
C ALA A 244 25.15 3.17 -15.35
N PHE A 245 24.71 3.46 -16.57
CA PHE A 245 24.78 4.82 -17.10
C PHE A 245 23.88 5.81 -16.34
N PRO A 246 22.63 5.50 -15.95
CA PRO A 246 21.85 6.40 -15.12
C PRO A 246 22.51 6.72 -13.77
N SER A 247 23.23 5.78 -13.19
CA SER A 247 23.98 6.01 -11.95
C SER A 247 25.19 6.92 -12.18
N LEU A 248 25.94 6.69 -13.26
CA LEU A 248 27.13 7.47 -13.62
C LEU A 248 26.79 8.90 -14.03
N LEU A 249 25.72 9.05 -14.85
CA LEU A 249 25.31 10.33 -15.43
C LEU A 249 24.27 11.08 -14.59
N LYS A 250 23.92 10.53 -13.40
CA LYS A 250 22.90 11.08 -12.50
C LYS A 250 21.56 11.32 -13.20
N GLN A 251 21.11 10.30 -13.93
CA GLN A 251 19.83 10.29 -14.65
C GLN A 251 18.85 9.32 -14.00
N ASP A 252 17.57 9.63 -14.01
CA ASP A 252 16.52 8.74 -13.52
C ASP A 252 16.00 7.89 -14.69
N PRO A 253 16.08 6.55 -14.62
CA PRO A 253 15.67 5.67 -15.70
C PRO A 253 14.15 5.49 -15.81
N ARG A 254 13.36 6.09 -14.90
CA ARG A 254 11.91 5.93 -14.85
C ARG A 254 11.19 6.83 -15.83
N TYR A 255 10.08 6.33 -16.36
CA TYR A 255 9.08 7.13 -17.06
C TYR A 255 8.17 7.81 -16.04
N PHE A 256 8.01 9.12 -16.15
CA PHE A 256 7.14 9.90 -15.27
C PHE A 256 5.79 10.11 -15.96
N TYR A 257 4.75 9.46 -15.44
CA TYR A 257 3.41 9.52 -16.01
C TYR A 257 2.86 10.96 -15.99
N LYS A 258 2.46 11.47 -17.17
CA LYS A 258 1.92 12.81 -17.29
C LYS A 258 0.42 12.87 -16.95
N GLY A 259 -0.38 11.98 -17.53
CA GLY A 259 -1.79 11.81 -17.22
C GLY A 259 -2.74 12.97 -17.55
N THR A 260 -2.21 14.17 -17.79
CA THR A 260 -2.99 15.40 -17.98
C THR A 260 -2.71 16.06 -19.34
N GLY A 261 -3.67 16.85 -19.83
CA GLY A 261 -3.58 17.53 -21.11
C GLY A 261 -4.22 16.78 -22.28
N SER A 262 -4.12 17.35 -23.48
CA SER A 262 -4.69 16.75 -24.70
C SER A 262 -3.94 15.47 -25.12
N THR A 263 -4.62 14.57 -25.83
CA THR A 263 -4.02 13.34 -26.37
C THR A 263 -2.74 13.60 -27.16
N ARG A 264 -2.73 14.66 -27.97
CA ARG A 264 -1.53 15.05 -28.76
C ARG A 264 -0.37 15.45 -27.83
N SER A 265 -0.64 16.27 -26.80
CA SER A 265 0.37 16.68 -25.83
C SER A 265 0.95 15.49 -25.05
N ARG A 266 0.13 14.53 -24.68
CA ARG A 266 0.54 13.31 -23.99
C ARG A 266 1.36 12.39 -24.90
N LEU A 267 0.94 12.24 -26.16
CA LEU A 267 1.68 11.45 -27.15
C LEU A 267 3.07 12.04 -27.42
N LEU A 268 3.14 13.35 -27.67
CA LEU A 268 4.42 14.04 -27.87
C LEU A 268 5.33 13.94 -26.64
N TYR A 269 4.76 14.04 -25.44
CA TYR A 269 5.49 13.84 -24.20
C TYR A 269 6.05 12.42 -24.09
N ALA A 270 5.25 11.40 -24.37
CA ALA A 270 5.68 10.01 -24.31
C ALA A 270 6.83 9.73 -25.32
N LEU A 271 6.71 10.24 -26.54
CA LEU A 271 7.74 10.09 -27.56
C LEU A 271 9.01 10.89 -27.20
N ALA A 272 8.87 12.10 -26.65
CA ALA A 272 9.99 12.92 -26.23
C ALA A 272 10.82 12.25 -25.13
N ASN A 273 10.18 11.47 -24.23
CA ASN A 273 10.88 10.75 -23.17
C ASN A 273 11.86 9.67 -23.69
N THR A 274 11.79 9.30 -24.95
CA THR A 274 12.82 8.44 -25.59
C THR A 274 14.18 9.14 -25.65
N VAL A 275 14.19 10.45 -25.93
CA VAL A 275 15.43 11.23 -26.15
C VAL A 275 15.73 12.21 -25.02
N ILE A 276 14.77 12.47 -24.11
CA ILE A 276 14.95 13.28 -22.90
C ILE A 276 14.51 12.50 -21.68
N CYS A 277 15.18 12.73 -20.55
CA CYS A 277 14.84 12.12 -19.26
C CYS A 277 15.00 13.14 -18.12
N LYS A 278 14.52 12.80 -16.93
CA LYS A 278 14.85 13.59 -15.74
C LYS A 278 16.20 13.18 -15.18
N GLY A 279 16.96 14.18 -14.73
CA GLY A 279 18.12 13.93 -13.89
C GLY A 279 17.74 13.70 -12.42
N ASP A 280 18.68 13.22 -11.63
CA ASP A 280 18.53 13.08 -10.18
C ASP A 280 18.31 14.44 -9.48
N ASN A 281 18.57 15.55 -10.19
CA ASN A 281 18.25 16.91 -9.76
C ASN A 281 16.84 17.38 -10.14
N GLY A 282 16.01 16.50 -10.71
CA GLY A 282 14.65 16.77 -11.17
C GLY A 282 14.54 17.55 -12.48
N ARG A 283 15.66 17.98 -13.09
CA ARG A 283 15.68 18.76 -14.33
C ARG A 283 15.66 17.86 -15.55
N TRP A 284 15.01 18.33 -16.62
CA TRP A 284 15.03 17.65 -17.91
C TRP A 284 16.38 17.78 -18.59
N GLN A 285 16.86 16.70 -19.18
CA GLN A 285 18.14 16.62 -19.90
C GLN A 285 18.08 15.57 -21.01
N PRO A 286 18.99 15.60 -22.00
CA PRO A 286 19.07 14.54 -22.99
C PRO A 286 19.32 13.18 -22.34
N ASN A 287 18.68 12.13 -22.86
CA ASN A 287 18.77 10.77 -22.33
C ASN A 287 20.06 10.08 -22.79
N TYR A 288 21.19 10.58 -22.29
CA TYR A 288 22.50 10.00 -22.61
C TYR A 288 22.61 8.54 -22.16
N SER A 289 21.96 8.18 -21.07
CA SER A 289 22.01 6.81 -20.53
C SER A 289 21.44 5.79 -21.51
N ASP A 290 20.32 6.10 -22.13
CA ASP A 290 19.67 5.20 -23.08
C ASP A 290 20.45 5.10 -24.40
N LEU A 291 20.95 6.26 -24.90
CA LEU A 291 21.75 6.33 -26.11
C LEU A 291 23.08 5.57 -25.96
N LEU A 292 23.87 5.89 -24.94
CA LEU A 292 25.14 5.23 -24.67
C LEU A 292 24.96 3.77 -24.29
N GLY A 293 23.90 3.48 -23.52
CA GLY A 293 23.50 2.12 -23.18
C GLY A 293 23.25 1.26 -24.43
N GLY A 294 22.50 1.79 -25.39
CA GLY A 294 22.25 1.10 -26.66
C GLY A 294 23.52 0.86 -27.47
N ILE A 295 24.39 1.87 -27.59
CA ILE A 295 25.67 1.75 -28.30
C ILE A 295 26.57 0.69 -27.64
N VAL A 296 26.74 0.75 -26.31
CA VAL A 296 27.60 -0.21 -25.61
C VAL A 296 27.02 -1.61 -25.65
N THR A 297 25.71 -1.78 -25.46
CA THR A 297 25.06 -3.10 -25.57
C THR A 297 25.24 -3.67 -26.97
N GLY A 298 24.98 -2.91 -28.02
CA GLY A 298 25.18 -3.34 -29.41
C GLY A 298 26.66 -3.65 -29.73
N SER A 299 27.60 -2.93 -29.09
CA SER A 299 29.03 -3.24 -29.22
C SER A 299 29.38 -4.57 -28.56
N ILE A 300 28.82 -4.86 -27.39
CA ILE A 300 29.00 -6.15 -26.68
C ILE A 300 28.32 -7.28 -27.46
N ALA A 301 27.15 -7.03 -28.07
CA ALA A 301 26.44 -8.00 -28.91
C ALA A 301 27.29 -8.55 -30.05
N ASN A 302 28.23 -7.75 -30.59
CA ASN A 302 29.20 -8.20 -31.59
C ASN A 302 30.10 -9.37 -31.11
N LEU A 303 30.24 -9.56 -29.79
CA LEU A 303 31.07 -10.65 -29.27
C LEU A 303 30.44 -12.02 -29.47
N TYR A 304 29.10 -12.10 -29.40
CA TYR A 304 28.34 -13.34 -29.53
C TYR A 304 27.46 -13.45 -30.77
N ALA A 305 27.32 -12.37 -31.53
CA ALA A 305 26.62 -12.39 -32.82
C ALA A 305 27.33 -13.31 -33.83
N THR A 306 26.60 -13.80 -34.82
CA THR A 306 27.19 -14.61 -35.90
C THR A 306 28.13 -13.76 -36.75
N GLN A 307 29.11 -14.40 -37.39
CA GLN A 307 30.13 -13.68 -38.17
C GLN A 307 29.52 -12.78 -39.27
N ASN A 308 28.41 -13.23 -39.86
CA ASN A 308 27.74 -12.48 -40.92
C ASN A 308 26.97 -11.27 -40.44
N ASP A 309 26.60 -11.24 -39.13
CA ASP A 309 25.77 -10.22 -38.55
C ASP A 309 26.58 -9.20 -37.71
N ARG A 310 27.87 -9.44 -37.54
CA ARG A 310 28.78 -8.52 -36.80
C ARG A 310 29.06 -7.25 -37.58
N GLY A 311 29.35 -6.21 -36.83
CA GLY A 311 29.81 -4.92 -37.34
C GLY A 311 29.04 -3.74 -36.79
N VAL A 312 29.36 -2.59 -37.33
CA VAL A 312 28.78 -1.30 -36.94
C VAL A 312 27.25 -1.28 -37.14
N ARG A 313 26.77 -2.01 -38.18
CA ARG A 313 25.36 -2.11 -38.47
C ARG A 313 24.58 -2.72 -37.27
N LEU A 314 25.10 -3.80 -36.68
CA LEU A 314 24.47 -4.40 -35.50
C LEU A 314 24.32 -3.43 -34.36
N VAL A 315 25.33 -2.57 -34.13
CA VAL A 315 25.27 -1.52 -33.09
C VAL A 315 24.15 -0.53 -33.38
N PHE A 316 24.00 -0.08 -34.62
CA PHE A 316 22.93 0.83 -35.02
C PHE A 316 21.56 0.16 -34.97
N ASP A 317 21.44 -1.08 -35.40
CA ASP A 317 20.19 -1.84 -35.35
C ASP A 317 19.74 -2.06 -33.88
N THR A 318 20.66 -2.40 -32.99
CA THR A 318 20.41 -2.52 -31.54
C THR A 318 19.97 -1.19 -30.92
N LEU A 319 20.66 -0.09 -31.25
CA LEU A 319 20.28 1.24 -30.78
C LEU A 319 18.90 1.66 -31.29
N LEU A 320 18.63 1.46 -32.58
CA LEU A 320 17.33 1.80 -33.16
C LEU A 320 16.19 0.98 -32.58
N LEU A 321 16.40 -0.33 -32.39
CA LEU A 321 15.45 -1.22 -31.75
C LEU A 321 15.15 -0.77 -30.31
N ARG A 322 16.19 -0.39 -29.56
CA ARG A 322 16.06 0.14 -28.21
C ARG A 322 15.23 1.44 -28.18
N LEU A 323 15.55 2.42 -29.03
CA LEU A 323 14.82 3.69 -29.09
C LEU A 323 13.36 3.49 -29.52
N THR A 324 13.10 2.63 -30.51
CA THR A 324 11.72 2.33 -30.92
C THR A 324 10.96 1.59 -29.83
N GLY A 325 11.61 0.65 -29.13
CA GLY A 325 11.07 -0.03 -27.97
C GLY A 325 10.75 0.93 -26.82
N SER A 326 11.64 1.85 -26.48
CA SER A 326 11.44 2.89 -25.47
C SER A 326 10.26 3.83 -25.84
N ALA A 327 10.16 4.21 -27.13
CA ALA A 327 9.05 5.03 -27.62
C ALA A 327 7.70 4.31 -27.48
N ALA A 328 7.65 3.05 -27.92
CA ALA A 328 6.45 2.21 -27.81
C ALA A 328 6.05 1.99 -26.33
N ALA A 329 7.03 1.69 -25.48
CA ALA A 329 6.83 1.54 -24.04
C ALA A 329 6.31 2.84 -23.42
N GLY A 330 6.87 3.99 -23.76
CA GLY A 330 6.42 5.31 -23.29
C GLY A 330 4.96 5.59 -23.66
N VAL A 331 4.57 5.32 -24.91
CA VAL A 331 3.18 5.47 -25.36
C VAL A 331 2.25 4.48 -24.61
N PHE A 332 2.66 3.24 -24.44
CA PHE A 332 1.92 2.25 -23.68
C PHE A 332 1.75 2.70 -22.21
N GLN A 333 2.81 3.16 -21.59
CA GLN A 333 2.82 3.63 -20.20
C GLN A 333 1.92 4.86 -20.02
N GLU A 334 1.89 5.77 -20.99
CA GLU A 334 1.08 6.99 -20.90
C GLU A 334 -0.42 6.72 -21.11
N PHE A 335 -0.81 5.75 -21.94
CA PHE A 335 -2.22 5.58 -22.32
C PHE A 335 -2.91 4.35 -21.74
N LEU A 336 -2.17 3.25 -21.54
CA LEU A 336 -2.76 1.97 -21.16
C LEU A 336 -2.32 1.50 -19.77
N SER A 337 -1.06 1.68 -19.40
CA SER A 337 -0.46 1.07 -18.23
C SER A 337 -1.24 1.37 -16.94
N ARG A 338 -1.60 2.64 -16.69
CA ARG A 338 -2.36 3.02 -15.48
C ARG A 338 -3.71 2.31 -15.37
N ARG A 339 -4.41 2.13 -16.49
CA ARG A 339 -5.74 1.47 -16.51
C ARG A 339 -5.65 -0.04 -16.28
N LEU A 340 -4.50 -0.62 -16.59
CA LEU A 340 -4.24 -2.05 -16.54
C LEU A 340 -3.43 -2.47 -15.30
N THR A 341 -3.08 -1.52 -14.40
CA THR A 341 -2.29 -1.77 -13.20
C THR A 341 -3.15 -1.55 -11.95
N PRO A 342 -3.74 -2.60 -11.35
CA PRO A 342 -4.69 -2.49 -10.24
C PRO A 342 -4.15 -1.82 -8.97
N SER A 343 -2.82 -1.89 -8.74
CA SER A 343 -2.17 -1.37 -7.54
C SER A 343 -2.02 0.16 -7.50
N VAL A 344 -2.26 0.85 -8.61
CA VAL A 344 -2.08 2.31 -8.71
C VAL A 344 -3.23 3.07 -8.04
N ASP A 345 -4.44 2.52 -8.06
CA ASP A 345 -5.63 3.17 -7.48
C ASP A 345 -5.61 3.16 -5.94
N ALA A 346 -4.98 2.16 -5.33
CA ALA A 346 -4.88 2.04 -3.88
C ALA A 346 -3.92 3.07 -3.25
N SER A 347 -2.86 3.48 -3.95
CA SER A 347 -1.88 4.46 -3.47
C SER A 347 -2.36 5.91 -3.63
N ALA A 348 -3.18 6.18 -4.64
CA ALA A 348 -3.76 7.51 -4.86
C ALA A 348 -4.78 7.91 -3.79
N THR A 349 -5.43 6.94 -3.15
CA THR A 349 -6.45 7.18 -2.11
C THR A 349 -5.81 7.49 -0.74
N SER A 350 -4.60 7.01 -0.47
CA SER A 350 -3.93 7.23 0.81
C SER A 350 -3.25 8.61 0.93
N THR A 351 -3.03 9.31 -0.19
CA THR A 351 -2.34 10.63 -0.21
C THR A 351 -3.33 11.81 -0.15
N ASN A 352 -4.64 11.56 -0.28
CA ASN A 352 -5.70 12.58 -0.29
C ASN A 352 -6.60 12.55 0.96
N GLN A 353 -6.16 12.04 2.10
CA GLN A 353 -6.83 12.34 3.37
C GLN A 353 -6.16 13.56 4.01
N PRO A 354 -6.96 14.64 4.22
CA PRO A 354 -6.50 15.89 4.83
C PRO A 354 -6.09 15.71 6.28
#